data_49da560fc9b327c8638d71172be68d61
#
_entry.id   49da560fc9b327c8638d71172be68d61
#
_cell.length_a   1.000
_cell.length_b   1.000
_cell.length_c   1.000
_cell.angle_alpha   90.00
_cell.angle_beta   90.00
_cell.angle_gamma   90.00
#
_symmetry.space_group_name_H-M   'P 1'
#
loop_
_entity.id
_entity.type
_entity.pdbx_description
1 polymer ?
#
loop_
_entity_poly.entity_id
_entity_poly.type
_entity_poly.pdbx_seq_one_letter_code
_entity_poly.pdbx_strand_id
1 'polypeptide(L)'
;MIDIKLIREQPDLVRQGILDKGYDPVVLDEAIKLDKQHRQLLVETENLRATRNKLTKDQIPEGKKLKQQLKDLEPKLKDTEEKLMEKLNLIPNPPLPPAPKGKNEKDNVEVRKWGTPRKFDFTPKDHLELGTHLSILDFVTGAKVTGSQFYFWYGDGALLELALVRFAFDLLSKEGFLPVITPDLSKARYYLGTGYMPKGNEAQTYKIENEDLGLI
;
A
#
# COMPACT_ATOMS: atom_id res chain seq x y z
N MET A 1 -4.48 -4.24 -0.51
CA MET A 1 -4.66 -5.43 -1.38
C MET A 1 -6.09 -5.93 -1.24
N ILE A 2 -6.75 -6.25 -2.33
CA ILE A 2 -8.12 -6.80 -2.32
C ILE A 2 -8.16 -8.21 -1.73
N ASP A 3 -9.25 -8.56 -1.02
CA ASP A 3 -9.45 -9.94 -0.54
C ASP A 3 -9.78 -10.86 -1.72
N ILE A 4 -9.01 -11.95 -1.86
CA ILE A 4 -9.23 -12.96 -2.89
C ILE A 4 -10.60 -13.64 -2.78
N LYS A 5 -11.18 -13.71 -1.58
CA LYS A 5 -12.54 -14.23 -1.38
C LYS A 5 -13.56 -13.38 -2.11
N LEU A 6 -13.43 -12.05 -2.05
CA LEU A 6 -14.33 -11.14 -2.75
C LEU A 6 -14.27 -11.37 -4.27
N ILE A 7 -13.06 -11.60 -4.83
CA ILE A 7 -12.89 -11.91 -6.25
C ILE A 7 -13.59 -13.23 -6.62
N ARG A 8 -13.50 -14.25 -5.75
CA ARG A 8 -14.13 -15.56 -5.99
C ARG A 8 -15.65 -15.53 -5.89
N GLU A 9 -16.18 -14.78 -4.92
CA GLU A 9 -17.60 -14.77 -4.60
C GLU A 9 -18.38 -13.72 -5.41
N GLN A 10 -17.75 -12.58 -5.72
CA GLN A 10 -18.37 -11.43 -6.37
C GLN A 10 -17.46 -10.81 -7.46
N PRO A 11 -17.06 -11.58 -8.48
CA PRO A 11 -16.15 -11.09 -9.51
C PRO A 11 -16.71 -9.89 -10.29
N ASP A 12 -18.01 -9.86 -10.51
CA ASP A 12 -18.68 -8.76 -11.24
C ASP A 12 -18.65 -7.45 -10.45
N LEU A 13 -18.82 -7.50 -9.12
CA LEU A 13 -18.67 -6.33 -8.25
C LEU A 13 -17.26 -5.76 -8.33
N VAL A 14 -16.24 -6.63 -8.29
CA VAL A 14 -14.84 -6.21 -8.40
C VAL A 14 -14.56 -5.63 -9.78
N ARG A 15 -15.05 -6.26 -10.85
CA ARG A 15 -14.92 -5.77 -12.22
C ARG A 15 -15.52 -4.39 -12.39
N GLN A 16 -16.73 -4.19 -11.88
CA GLN A 16 -17.39 -2.89 -11.93
C GLN A 16 -16.60 -1.84 -11.15
N GLY A 17 -16.08 -2.18 -9.96
CA GLY A 17 -15.24 -1.30 -9.16
C GLY A 17 -13.94 -0.87 -9.86
N ILE A 18 -13.33 -1.77 -10.63
CA ILE A 18 -12.15 -1.49 -11.47
C ILE A 18 -12.52 -0.46 -12.55
N LEU A 19 -13.62 -0.70 -13.26
CA LEU A 19 -14.12 0.18 -14.33
C LEU A 19 -14.52 1.56 -13.78
N ASP A 20 -15.21 1.61 -12.64
CA ASP A 20 -15.64 2.85 -11.99
C ASP A 20 -14.45 3.73 -11.56
N LYS A 21 -13.28 3.13 -11.35
CA LYS A 21 -12.01 3.82 -11.06
C LYS A 21 -11.14 4.08 -12.29
N GLY A 22 -11.63 3.74 -13.50
CA GLY A 22 -10.94 3.99 -14.75
C GLY A 22 -9.76 3.06 -15.04
N TYR A 23 -9.66 1.91 -14.38
CA TYR A 23 -8.62 0.91 -14.62
C TYR A 23 -9.08 -0.18 -15.60
N ASP A 24 -8.10 -0.88 -16.19
CA ASP A 24 -8.36 -2.00 -17.10
C ASP A 24 -8.73 -3.27 -16.32
N PRO A 25 -9.90 -3.90 -16.59
CA PRO A 25 -10.32 -5.11 -15.92
C PRO A 25 -9.53 -6.38 -16.31
N VAL A 26 -8.65 -6.33 -17.31
CA VAL A 26 -7.80 -7.47 -17.72
C VAL A 26 -7.00 -8.02 -16.54
N VAL A 27 -6.54 -7.16 -15.63
CA VAL A 27 -5.82 -7.58 -14.42
C VAL A 27 -6.63 -8.54 -13.54
N LEU A 28 -7.96 -8.36 -13.49
CA LEU A 28 -8.86 -9.26 -12.75
C LEU A 28 -8.93 -10.65 -13.40
N ASP A 29 -9.05 -10.70 -14.74
CA ASP A 29 -9.12 -11.98 -15.46
C ASP A 29 -7.83 -12.79 -15.30
N GLU A 30 -6.69 -12.10 -15.33
CA GLU A 30 -5.38 -12.71 -15.05
C GLU A 30 -5.29 -13.22 -13.60
N ALA A 31 -5.76 -12.46 -12.62
CA ALA A 31 -5.78 -12.87 -11.22
C ALA A 31 -6.68 -14.10 -11.00
N ILE A 32 -7.86 -14.14 -11.60
CA ILE A 32 -8.78 -15.29 -11.53
C ILE A 32 -8.13 -16.55 -12.12
N LYS A 33 -7.45 -16.40 -13.26
CA LYS A 33 -6.74 -17.51 -13.90
C LYS A 33 -5.61 -18.05 -13.00
N LEU A 34 -4.81 -17.15 -12.44
CA LEU A 34 -3.72 -17.50 -11.54
C LEU A 34 -4.23 -18.13 -10.23
N ASP A 35 -5.32 -17.62 -9.66
CA ASP A 35 -5.95 -18.21 -8.46
C ASP A 35 -6.42 -19.65 -8.71
N LYS A 36 -7.04 -19.91 -9.86
CA LYS A 36 -7.44 -21.27 -10.24
C LYS A 36 -6.23 -22.18 -10.35
N GLN A 37 -5.18 -21.73 -10.98
CA GLN A 37 -3.91 -22.45 -11.16
C GLN A 37 -3.24 -22.73 -9.79
N HIS A 38 -3.15 -21.72 -8.95
CA HIS A 38 -2.57 -21.82 -7.61
C HIS A 38 -3.30 -22.88 -6.76
N ARG A 39 -4.63 -22.83 -6.74
CA ARG A 39 -5.44 -23.82 -5.99
C ARG A 39 -5.25 -25.25 -6.50
N GLN A 40 -5.14 -25.44 -7.81
CA GLN A 40 -4.87 -26.76 -8.40
C GLN A 40 -3.50 -27.28 -7.97
N LEU A 41 -2.45 -26.48 -8.10
CA LEU A 41 -1.09 -26.83 -7.70
C LEU A 41 -0.97 -27.08 -6.20
N LEU A 42 -1.69 -26.29 -5.38
CA LEU A 42 -1.71 -26.46 -3.93
C LEU A 42 -2.29 -27.82 -3.54
N VAL A 43 -3.48 -28.17 -4.06
CA VAL A 43 -4.13 -29.45 -3.80
C VAL A 43 -3.26 -30.61 -4.25
N GLU A 44 -2.63 -30.54 -5.43
CA GLU A 44 -1.73 -31.57 -5.92
C GLU A 44 -0.51 -31.74 -5.00
N THR A 45 0.11 -30.62 -4.61
CA THR A 45 1.26 -30.62 -3.70
C THR A 45 0.92 -31.22 -2.33
N GLU A 46 -0.23 -30.84 -1.77
CA GLU A 46 -0.71 -31.37 -0.49
C GLU A 46 -1.02 -32.87 -0.55
N ASN A 47 -1.62 -33.34 -1.64
CA ASN A 47 -1.89 -34.74 -1.84
C ASN A 47 -0.58 -35.57 -1.95
N LEU A 48 0.42 -35.07 -2.68
CA LEU A 48 1.72 -35.71 -2.78
C LEU A 48 2.44 -35.76 -1.42
N ARG A 49 2.37 -34.66 -0.65
CA ARG A 49 2.93 -34.60 0.70
C ARG A 49 2.22 -35.58 1.64
N ALA A 50 0.88 -35.63 1.61
CA ALA A 50 0.08 -36.56 2.40
C ALA A 50 0.40 -38.01 2.06
N THR A 51 0.52 -38.35 0.77
CA THR A 51 0.90 -39.70 0.30
C THR A 51 2.31 -40.03 0.77
N ARG A 52 3.29 -39.14 0.60
CA ARG A 52 4.66 -39.36 1.05
C ARG A 52 4.75 -39.60 2.55
N ASN A 53 3.97 -38.89 3.36
CA ASN A 53 3.97 -39.02 4.81
C ASN A 53 3.35 -40.34 5.32
N LYS A 54 2.60 -41.06 4.46
CA LYS A 54 2.02 -42.38 4.74
C LYS A 54 2.93 -43.55 4.37
N LEU A 55 4.02 -43.27 3.63
CA LEU A 55 4.94 -44.32 3.21
C LEU A 55 5.68 -44.96 4.39
N THR A 56 5.83 -46.27 4.34
CA THR A 56 6.65 -47.05 5.27
C THR A 56 8.11 -47.13 4.80
N LYS A 57 8.99 -47.60 5.68
CA LYS A 57 10.44 -47.67 5.40
C LYS A 57 10.78 -48.60 4.21
N ASP A 58 9.90 -49.51 3.86
CA ASP A 58 10.11 -50.46 2.77
C ASP A 58 9.76 -49.88 1.38
N GLN A 59 9.12 -48.70 1.32
CA GLN A 59 8.65 -48.05 0.11
C GLN A 59 9.63 -46.96 -0.39
N ILE A 60 10.93 -47.21 -0.25
CA ILE A 60 11.99 -46.24 -0.63
C ILE A 60 11.91 -45.76 -2.09
N PRO A 61 11.66 -46.62 -3.11
CA PRO A 61 11.57 -46.17 -4.52
C PRO A 61 10.42 -45.22 -4.73
N GLU A 62 9.26 -45.49 -4.14
CA GLU A 62 8.08 -44.60 -4.23
C GLU A 62 8.32 -43.28 -3.55
N GLY A 63 8.95 -43.27 -2.37
CA GLY A 63 9.35 -42.04 -1.67
C GLY A 63 10.30 -41.17 -2.47
N LYS A 64 11.25 -41.77 -3.22
CA LYS A 64 12.14 -41.03 -4.12
C LYS A 64 11.36 -40.39 -5.28
N LYS A 65 10.41 -41.11 -5.88
CA LYS A 65 9.56 -40.59 -6.97
C LYS A 65 8.71 -39.40 -6.48
N LEU A 66 8.04 -39.53 -5.34
CA LEU A 66 7.23 -38.46 -4.77
C LEU A 66 8.09 -37.25 -4.40
N LYS A 67 9.30 -37.46 -3.89
CA LYS A 67 10.25 -36.36 -3.61
C LYS A 67 10.63 -35.62 -4.88
N GLN A 68 10.87 -36.31 -5.98
CA GLN A 68 11.18 -35.67 -7.26
C GLN A 68 9.97 -34.86 -7.78
N GLN A 69 8.76 -35.42 -7.74
CA GLN A 69 7.54 -34.73 -8.15
C GLN A 69 7.32 -33.45 -7.31
N LEU A 70 7.51 -33.51 -6.01
CA LEU A 70 7.42 -32.33 -5.14
C LEU A 70 8.48 -31.28 -5.49
N LYS A 71 9.71 -31.72 -5.75
CA LYS A 71 10.81 -30.82 -6.17
C LYS A 71 10.48 -30.06 -7.47
N ASP A 72 9.72 -30.65 -8.38
CA ASP A 72 9.34 -30.05 -9.66
C ASP A 72 8.08 -29.18 -9.51
N LEU A 73 7.20 -29.49 -8.53
CA LEU A 73 5.91 -28.82 -8.37
C LEU A 73 5.99 -27.61 -7.41
N GLU A 74 6.76 -27.71 -6.33
CA GLU A 74 6.89 -26.65 -5.32
C GLU A 74 7.40 -25.30 -5.90
N PRO A 75 8.40 -25.29 -6.81
CA PRO A 75 8.80 -24.04 -7.46
C PRO A 75 7.70 -23.43 -8.33
N LYS A 76 6.89 -24.28 -9.01
CA LYS A 76 5.75 -23.80 -9.82
C LYS A 76 4.65 -23.21 -8.96
N LEU A 77 4.35 -23.84 -7.83
CA LEU A 77 3.39 -23.33 -6.85
C LEU A 77 3.84 -21.96 -6.36
N LYS A 78 5.11 -21.83 -5.96
CA LYS A 78 5.68 -20.57 -5.47
C LYS A 78 5.64 -19.47 -6.53
N ASP A 79 6.06 -19.75 -7.75
CA ASP A 79 6.03 -18.80 -8.87
C ASP A 79 4.60 -18.33 -9.19
N THR A 80 3.64 -19.27 -9.13
CA THR A 80 2.22 -18.94 -9.35
C THR A 80 1.67 -18.08 -8.23
N GLU A 81 2.06 -18.33 -6.98
CA GLU A 81 1.69 -17.54 -5.81
C GLU A 81 2.24 -16.11 -5.90
N GLU A 82 3.52 -15.96 -6.26
CA GLU A 82 4.16 -14.65 -6.44
C GLU A 82 3.47 -13.84 -7.55
N LYS A 83 3.20 -14.47 -8.70
CA LYS A 83 2.46 -13.83 -9.81
C LYS A 83 1.03 -13.45 -9.43
N LEU A 84 0.32 -14.31 -8.69
CA LEU A 84 -1.01 -14.00 -8.17
C LEU A 84 -0.97 -12.80 -7.24
N MET A 85 -0.02 -12.75 -6.31
CA MET A 85 0.15 -11.64 -5.39
C MET A 85 0.43 -10.32 -6.12
N GLU A 86 1.28 -10.34 -7.15
CA GLU A 86 1.54 -9.17 -7.98
C GLU A 86 0.25 -8.64 -8.63
N LYS A 87 -0.58 -9.53 -9.20
CA LYS A 87 -1.84 -9.11 -9.83
C LYS A 87 -2.87 -8.61 -8.79
N LEU A 88 -2.99 -9.25 -7.64
CA LEU A 88 -3.88 -8.81 -6.57
C LEU A 88 -3.52 -7.41 -6.04
N ASN A 89 -2.24 -7.07 -6.01
CA ASN A 89 -1.78 -5.74 -5.59
C ASN A 89 -2.15 -4.64 -6.60
N LEU A 90 -2.39 -4.97 -7.86
CA LEU A 90 -2.79 -4.02 -8.89
C LEU A 90 -4.32 -3.80 -8.95
N ILE A 91 -5.11 -4.68 -8.32
CA ILE A 91 -6.57 -4.56 -8.31
C ILE A 91 -6.99 -3.57 -7.23
N PRO A 92 -7.63 -2.44 -7.59
CA PRO A 92 -8.14 -1.50 -6.61
C PRO A 92 -9.34 -2.07 -5.85
N ASN A 93 -9.52 -1.68 -4.58
CA ASN A 93 -10.73 -2.02 -3.86
C ASN A 93 -11.95 -1.35 -4.52
N PRO A 94 -13.11 -2.02 -4.62
CA PRO A 94 -14.34 -1.40 -5.10
C PRO A 94 -14.70 -0.16 -4.28
N PRO A 95 -15.23 0.91 -4.91
CA PRO A 95 -15.72 2.07 -4.17
C PRO A 95 -16.93 1.70 -3.31
N LEU A 96 -17.10 2.39 -2.19
CA LEU A 96 -18.30 2.25 -1.37
C LEU A 96 -19.52 2.85 -2.09
N PRO A 97 -20.75 2.30 -1.90
CA PRO A 97 -21.96 2.75 -2.58
C PRO A 97 -22.23 4.25 -2.54
N PRO A 98 -21.91 5.00 -1.45
CA PRO A 98 -22.14 6.46 -1.41
C PRO A 98 -21.11 7.26 -2.23
N ALA A 99 -20.00 6.66 -2.66
CA ALA A 99 -18.98 7.38 -3.40
C ALA A 99 -19.49 7.70 -4.83
N PRO A 100 -19.42 8.97 -5.28
CA PRO A 100 -19.79 9.33 -6.63
C PRO A 100 -18.83 8.72 -7.65
N LYS A 101 -19.33 8.40 -8.84
CA LYS A 101 -18.49 8.03 -9.98
C LYS A 101 -17.86 9.30 -10.54
N GLY A 102 -16.54 9.30 -10.70
CA GLY A 102 -15.82 10.46 -11.20
C GLY A 102 -14.42 10.12 -11.67
N LYS A 103 -13.79 11.08 -12.38
CA LYS A 103 -12.44 10.94 -12.92
C LYS A 103 -11.39 11.70 -12.12
N ASN A 104 -11.79 12.71 -11.36
CA ASN A 104 -10.90 13.57 -10.58
C ASN A 104 -11.69 14.26 -9.44
N GLU A 105 -10.99 15.07 -8.65
CA GLU A 105 -11.54 15.76 -7.48
C GLU A 105 -12.71 16.71 -7.78
N LYS A 106 -12.88 17.18 -9.03
CA LYS A 106 -14.01 18.04 -9.43
C LYS A 106 -15.35 17.31 -9.44
N ASP A 107 -15.30 15.99 -9.53
CA ASP A 107 -16.49 15.12 -9.48
C ASP A 107 -16.91 14.79 -8.05
N ASN A 108 -16.13 15.25 -7.03
CA ASN A 108 -16.46 15.04 -5.62
C ASN A 108 -17.75 15.79 -5.26
N VAL A 109 -18.63 15.12 -4.50
CA VAL A 109 -19.86 15.69 -3.98
C VAL A 109 -19.67 16.11 -2.54
N GLU A 110 -19.91 17.38 -2.24
CA GLU A 110 -19.86 17.88 -0.88
C GLU A 110 -20.99 17.26 -0.03
N VAL A 111 -20.63 16.47 0.98
CA VAL A 111 -21.57 15.74 1.84
C VAL A 111 -22.09 16.63 2.96
N ARG A 112 -21.25 17.50 3.53
CA ARG A 112 -21.60 18.35 4.67
C ARG A 112 -20.68 19.55 4.76
N LYS A 113 -21.26 20.71 5.07
CA LYS A 113 -20.55 21.91 5.54
C LYS A 113 -20.70 22.09 7.04
N TRP A 114 -19.64 22.55 7.67
CA TRP A 114 -19.66 22.96 9.06
C TRP A 114 -18.96 24.30 9.25
N GLY A 115 -19.59 25.19 10.01
CA GLY A 115 -19.08 26.52 10.27
C GLY A 115 -19.23 27.48 9.08
N THR A 116 -18.76 28.70 9.29
CA THR A 116 -18.73 29.76 8.27
C THR A 116 -17.30 30.26 8.16
N PRO A 117 -16.68 30.26 6.96
CA PRO A 117 -15.35 30.83 6.77
C PRO A 117 -15.30 32.28 7.23
N ARG A 118 -14.24 32.64 7.94
CA ARG A 118 -14.02 34.03 8.35
C ARG A 118 -13.84 34.91 7.11
N LYS A 119 -14.56 36.02 7.06
CA LYS A 119 -14.32 37.07 6.06
C LYS A 119 -13.27 38.02 6.58
N PHE A 120 -12.26 38.28 5.78
CA PHE A 120 -11.23 39.28 6.06
C PHE A 120 -11.54 40.56 5.30
N ASP A 121 -11.23 41.69 5.92
CA ASP A 121 -11.28 43.03 5.30
C ASP A 121 -9.98 43.42 4.56
N PHE A 122 -9.03 42.48 4.55
CA PHE A 122 -7.76 42.58 3.83
C PHE A 122 -7.52 41.32 3.00
N THR A 123 -6.59 41.36 2.06
CA THR A 123 -6.14 40.18 1.28
C THR A 123 -5.28 39.29 2.17
N PRO A 124 -5.75 38.08 2.57
CA PRO A 124 -4.96 37.18 3.38
C PRO A 124 -3.78 36.62 2.59
N LYS A 125 -2.62 36.56 3.23
CA LYS A 125 -1.44 35.90 2.70
C LYS A 125 -1.52 34.39 2.93
N ASP A 126 -0.97 33.60 2.04
CA ASP A 126 -0.85 32.17 2.22
C ASP A 126 0.30 31.79 3.19
N HIS A 127 0.43 30.50 3.50
CA HIS A 127 1.43 30.02 4.46
C HIS A 127 2.86 30.22 3.97
N LEU A 128 3.09 30.20 2.67
CA LEU A 128 4.40 30.40 2.07
C LEU A 128 4.84 31.88 2.18
N GLU A 129 3.95 32.79 1.84
CA GLU A 129 4.19 34.23 1.97
C GLU A 129 4.42 34.61 3.44
N LEU A 130 3.60 34.06 4.36
CA LEU A 130 3.73 34.33 5.80
C LEU A 130 5.03 33.75 6.35
N GLY A 131 5.34 32.49 6.06
CA GLY A 131 6.54 31.80 6.56
C GLY A 131 7.83 32.45 6.06
N THR A 132 7.85 32.86 4.80
CA THR A 132 8.99 33.58 4.20
C THR A 132 9.13 35.00 4.82
N HIS A 133 8.03 35.75 4.96
CA HIS A 133 8.04 37.09 5.54
C HIS A 133 8.51 37.08 7.02
N LEU A 134 8.12 36.06 7.77
CA LEU A 134 8.53 35.87 9.16
C LEU A 134 9.92 35.23 9.29
N SER A 135 10.57 34.87 8.18
CA SER A 135 11.87 34.21 8.15
C SER A 135 11.91 32.89 8.92
N ILE A 136 10.78 32.18 8.96
CA ILE A 136 10.67 30.88 9.64
C ILE A 136 10.63 29.69 8.66
N LEU A 137 10.55 29.97 7.35
CA LEU A 137 10.41 28.95 6.30
C LEU A 137 11.27 29.34 5.08
N ASP A 138 12.09 28.41 4.58
CA ASP A 138 12.97 28.60 3.43
C ASP A 138 12.87 27.45 2.43
N PHE A 139 12.11 27.65 1.37
CA PHE A 139 12.01 26.73 0.24
C PHE A 139 13.16 26.88 -0.77
N VAL A 140 13.78 28.05 -0.84
CA VAL A 140 14.86 28.28 -1.82
C VAL A 140 16.09 27.43 -1.48
N THR A 141 16.49 27.45 -0.22
CA THR A 141 17.62 26.62 0.25
C THR A 141 17.22 25.14 0.28
N GLY A 142 16.00 24.80 0.67
CA GLY A 142 15.49 23.44 0.63
C GLY A 142 15.57 22.83 -0.77
N ALA A 143 15.11 23.57 -1.78
CA ALA A 143 15.17 23.15 -3.17
C ALA A 143 16.61 22.96 -3.69
N LYS A 144 17.57 23.77 -3.24
CA LYS A 144 19.00 23.62 -3.61
C LYS A 144 19.62 22.37 -3.02
N VAL A 145 19.22 21.99 -1.80
CA VAL A 145 19.83 20.88 -1.07
C VAL A 145 19.22 19.53 -1.46
N THR A 146 17.91 19.47 -1.62
CA THR A 146 17.20 18.18 -1.73
C THR A 146 16.33 18.08 -3.00
N GLY A 147 15.97 19.22 -3.60
CA GLY A 147 15.06 19.28 -4.76
C GLY A 147 13.78 20.05 -4.46
N SER A 148 12.91 20.16 -5.47
CA SER A 148 11.64 20.89 -5.33
C SER A 148 10.76 20.34 -4.22
N GLN A 149 10.01 21.23 -3.56
CA GLN A 149 9.07 20.93 -2.46
C GLN A 149 9.71 20.62 -1.10
N PHE A 150 11.05 20.57 -0.99
CA PHE A 150 11.72 20.51 0.30
C PHE A 150 11.96 21.92 0.85
N TYR A 151 12.00 22.02 2.19
CA TYR A 151 12.11 23.28 2.92
C TYR A 151 12.91 23.13 4.21
N PHE A 152 13.36 24.25 4.74
CA PHE A 152 13.91 24.33 6.09
C PHE A 152 12.97 25.15 6.98
N TRP A 153 12.74 24.66 8.19
CA TRP A 153 12.18 25.46 9.27
C TRP A 153 13.27 26.16 10.06
N TYR A 154 13.05 27.44 10.39
CA TYR A 154 13.97 28.21 11.23
C TYR A 154 13.28 28.72 12.48
N GLY A 155 14.04 28.86 13.58
CA GLY A 155 13.61 29.52 14.81
C GLY A 155 12.23 29.04 15.30
N ASP A 156 11.30 29.98 15.42
CA ASP A 156 9.95 29.70 15.90
C ASP A 156 9.16 28.75 15.01
N GLY A 157 9.49 28.64 13.71
CA GLY A 157 8.89 27.64 12.82
C GLY A 157 9.25 26.22 13.24
N ALA A 158 10.50 25.96 13.53
CA ALA A 158 10.95 24.65 14.02
C ALA A 158 10.37 24.34 15.42
N LEU A 159 10.30 25.35 16.31
CA LEU A 159 9.68 25.20 17.61
C LEU A 159 8.18 24.90 17.51
N LEU A 160 7.48 25.50 16.55
CA LEU A 160 6.06 25.27 16.31
C LEU A 160 5.80 23.81 15.85
N GLU A 161 6.64 23.28 14.97
CA GLU A 161 6.55 21.87 14.54
C GLU A 161 6.67 20.93 15.75
N LEU A 162 7.71 21.11 16.57
CA LEU A 162 7.91 20.31 17.79
C LEU A 162 6.75 20.46 18.78
N ALA A 163 6.21 21.68 18.93
CA ALA A 163 5.07 21.92 19.79
C ALA A 163 3.81 21.19 19.30
N LEU A 164 3.56 21.12 17.98
CA LEU A 164 2.45 20.37 17.42
C LEU A 164 2.61 18.85 17.63
N VAL A 165 3.82 18.32 17.45
CA VAL A 165 4.11 16.90 17.76
C VAL A 165 3.86 16.62 19.23
N ARG A 166 4.35 17.48 20.14
CA ARG A 166 4.13 17.35 21.57
C ARG A 166 2.64 17.42 21.93
N PHE A 167 1.91 18.37 21.37
CA PHE A 167 0.46 18.51 21.59
C PHE A 167 -0.29 17.23 21.18
N ALA A 168 0.02 16.67 20.00
CA ALA A 168 -0.60 15.43 19.53
C ALA A 168 -0.30 14.25 20.48
N PHE A 169 0.94 14.09 20.93
CA PHE A 169 1.31 13.04 21.89
C PHE A 169 0.59 13.20 23.22
N ASP A 170 0.54 14.43 23.78
CA ASP A 170 -0.12 14.69 25.04
C ASP A 170 -1.64 14.44 24.98
N LEU A 171 -2.28 14.81 23.86
CA LEU A 171 -3.70 14.59 23.63
C LEU A 171 -4.02 13.10 23.51
N LEU A 172 -3.34 12.41 22.59
CA LEU A 172 -3.61 11.00 22.28
C LEU A 172 -3.22 10.06 23.43
N SER A 173 -2.17 10.39 24.19
CA SER A 173 -1.80 9.60 25.37
C SER A 173 -2.89 9.65 26.45
N LYS A 174 -3.62 10.75 26.60
CA LYS A 174 -4.78 10.84 27.51
C LYS A 174 -5.95 9.97 27.05
N GLU A 175 -6.08 9.75 25.76
CA GLU A 175 -7.06 8.84 25.16
C GLU A 175 -6.62 7.36 25.17
N GLY A 176 -5.47 7.06 25.79
CA GLY A 176 -4.95 5.69 25.93
C GLY A 176 -4.10 5.18 24.77
N PHE A 177 -3.75 6.02 23.80
CA PHE A 177 -2.80 5.64 22.74
C PHE A 177 -1.37 5.62 23.28
N LEU A 178 -0.60 4.63 22.84
CA LEU A 178 0.82 4.52 23.17
C LEU A 178 1.65 5.33 22.17
N PRO A 179 2.42 6.34 22.58
CA PRO A 179 3.33 7.04 21.71
C PRO A 179 4.44 6.12 21.20
N VAL A 180 4.71 6.15 19.89
CA VAL A 180 5.74 5.35 19.26
C VAL A 180 6.55 6.23 18.30
N ILE A 181 7.87 6.13 18.36
CA ILE A 181 8.79 6.70 17.37
C ILE A 181 9.30 5.52 16.54
N THR A 182 9.01 5.54 15.25
CA THR A 182 9.35 4.46 14.31
C THR A 182 10.72 4.71 13.67
N PRO A 183 11.40 3.65 13.16
CA PRO A 183 12.49 3.84 12.22
C PRO A 183 12.01 4.53 10.94
N ASP A 184 12.88 5.33 10.33
CA ASP A 184 12.61 6.03 9.06
C ASP A 184 12.74 5.10 7.83
N LEU A 185 13.17 3.85 8.04
CA LEU A 185 13.41 2.86 7.01
C LEU A 185 12.55 1.61 7.23
N SER A 186 12.04 1.05 6.12
CA SER A 186 11.30 -0.21 6.16
C SER A 186 11.60 -1.10 4.96
N LYS A 187 11.42 -2.42 5.13
CA LYS A 187 11.53 -3.40 4.03
C LYS A 187 10.29 -3.34 3.12
N ALA A 188 10.50 -3.61 1.83
CA ALA A 188 9.45 -3.52 0.79
C ALA A 188 8.16 -4.28 1.15
N ARG A 189 8.25 -5.44 1.79
CA ARG A 189 7.08 -6.24 2.22
C ARG A 189 6.12 -5.51 3.16
N TYR A 190 6.64 -4.59 3.99
CA TYR A 190 5.82 -3.83 4.94
C TYR A 190 5.11 -2.66 4.27
N TYR A 191 5.73 -2.04 3.25
CA TYR A 191 5.05 -1.05 2.41
C TYR A 191 3.82 -1.64 1.74
N LEU A 192 3.96 -2.84 1.15
CA LEU A 192 2.83 -3.55 0.54
C LEU A 192 1.72 -3.83 1.56
N GLY A 193 2.09 -4.24 2.78
CA GLY A 193 1.15 -4.50 3.86
C GLY A 193 0.34 -3.29 4.30
N THR A 194 0.91 -2.09 4.21
CA THR A 194 0.24 -0.82 4.57
C THR A 194 -0.40 -0.10 3.38
N GLY A 195 -0.32 -0.68 2.18
CA GLY A 195 -0.93 -0.13 0.97
C GLY A 195 -0.06 0.84 0.17
N TYR A 196 1.18 1.07 0.59
CA TYR A 196 2.14 1.83 -0.20
C TYR A 196 2.66 0.97 -1.34
N MET A 197 2.60 1.49 -2.57
CA MET A 197 3.14 0.82 -3.74
C MET A 197 4.60 1.24 -3.94
N PRO A 198 5.57 0.32 -3.79
CA PRO A 198 6.99 0.66 -3.97
C PRO A 198 7.42 0.73 -5.44
N LYS A 199 6.49 0.53 -6.38
CA LYS A 199 6.72 0.51 -7.84
C LYS A 199 5.54 1.13 -8.58
N GLY A 200 5.81 1.67 -9.78
CA GLY A 200 4.81 2.27 -10.66
C GLY A 200 4.69 3.78 -10.52
N ASN A 201 3.70 4.37 -11.19
CA ASN A 201 3.50 5.82 -11.24
C ASN A 201 3.08 6.44 -9.90
N GLU A 202 2.60 5.62 -8.97
CA GLU A 202 2.16 6.02 -7.62
C GLU A 202 3.23 5.74 -6.56
N ALA A 203 4.46 5.37 -6.97
CA ALA A 203 5.55 5.10 -6.04
C ALA A 203 6.00 6.41 -5.38
N GLN A 204 5.76 6.53 -4.07
CA GLN A 204 6.15 7.70 -3.25
C GLN A 204 7.28 7.38 -2.27
N THR A 205 7.98 6.27 -2.49
CA THR A 205 8.99 5.77 -1.58
C THR A 205 10.37 5.89 -2.18
N TYR A 206 11.30 6.54 -1.49
CA TYR A 206 12.71 6.52 -1.85
C TYR A 206 13.32 5.17 -1.50
N LYS A 207 13.94 4.51 -2.49
CA LYS A 207 14.63 3.23 -2.28
C LYS A 207 16.10 3.44 -2.02
N ILE A 208 16.65 2.63 -1.12
CA ILE A 208 18.10 2.54 -0.94
C ILE A 208 18.65 1.59 -1.99
N GLU A 209 19.64 2.04 -2.72
CA GLU A 209 20.29 1.25 -3.76
C GLU A 209 20.93 -0.01 -3.18
N ASN A 210 20.74 -1.16 -3.84
CA ASN A 210 21.23 -2.48 -3.46
C ASN A 210 20.73 -3.05 -2.13
N GLU A 211 19.69 -2.42 -1.51
CA GLU A 211 19.09 -2.88 -0.26
C GLU A 211 17.58 -3.14 -0.43
N ASP A 212 17.02 -4.07 0.36
CA ASP A 212 15.56 -4.24 0.49
C ASP A 212 15.01 -3.25 1.54
N LEU A 213 15.38 -1.97 1.39
CA LEU A 213 14.99 -0.88 2.28
C LEU A 213 14.52 0.33 1.48
N GLY A 214 13.64 1.10 2.07
CA GLY A 214 13.21 2.40 1.57
C GLY A 214 12.85 3.34 2.70
N LEU A 215 12.88 4.64 2.42
CA LEU A 215 12.41 5.69 3.33
C LEU A 215 10.89 5.72 3.33
N ILE A 216 10.32 5.95 4.50
CA ILE A 216 8.88 6.11 4.71
C ILE A 216 8.55 7.59 4.78
#